data_15ea4e6b9b799837637be49a30ece77c
#
_entry.id   15ea4e6b9b799837637be49a30ece77c
#
_cell.length_a   1.000
_cell.length_b   1.000
_cell.length_c   1.000
_cell.angle_alpha   90.00
_cell.angle_beta   90.00
_cell.angle_gamma   90.00
#
_symmetry.space_group_name_H-M   'P 1'
#
loop_
_entity.id
_entity.type
_entity.pdbx_description
1 polymer ?
#
loop_
_entity_poly.entity_id
_entity_poly.type
_entity_poly.pdbx_seq_one_letter_code
_entity_poly.pdbx_strand_id
1 'polypeptide(L)'
;MSLMYFKNKYFIISVLVILPTLYFLITYTNKSNASINLNTTDNSVIVNGKKIYADNCASCHGVNLEGQKNWMSRLPDGLMPAPPHDETGHTWHHPDRYLFMVTKYGIEEFIGEKYPNNMPAYKDVLSDEEIIAVLSYIKSTWPKKIKEIHNNINSRSRR
;
A
#
# COMPACT_ATOMS: atom_id res chain seq x y z
N MET A 1 -50.86 29.71 17.98
CA MET A 1 -50.54 28.59 17.05
C MET A 1 -49.29 28.78 16.19
N SER A 2 -48.67 29.96 16.15
CA SER A 2 -47.48 30.26 15.29
C SER A 2 -46.12 29.78 15.80
N LEU A 3 -45.84 29.78 17.11
CA LEU A 3 -44.53 29.46 17.67
C LEU A 3 -44.14 27.96 17.59
N MET A 4 -45.10 27.06 17.63
CA MET A 4 -44.86 25.61 17.55
C MET A 4 -44.52 25.15 16.12
N TYR A 5 -45.04 25.82 15.10
CA TYR A 5 -44.75 25.53 13.70
C TYR A 5 -43.32 25.92 13.32
N PHE A 6 -42.80 27.06 13.84
CA PHE A 6 -41.44 27.50 13.59
C PHE A 6 -40.39 26.57 14.24
N LYS A 7 -40.60 26.11 15.47
CA LYS A 7 -39.68 25.17 16.14
C LYS A 7 -39.55 23.84 15.37
N ASN A 8 -40.64 23.33 14.81
CA ASN A 8 -40.63 22.07 14.08
C ASN A 8 -39.89 22.17 12.73
N LYS A 9 -39.98 23.33 12.08
CA LYS A 9 -39.31 23.58 10.78
C LYS A 9 -37.78 23.60 10.95
N TYR A 10 -37.24 24.27 11.96
CA TYR A 10 -35.81 24.27 12.23
C TYR A 10 -35.29 22.93 12.73
N PHE A 11 -36.09 22.19 13.48
CA PHE A 11 -35.76 20.82 13.90
C PHE A 11 -35.62 19.88 12.70
N ILE A 12 -36.56 19.91 11.76
CA ILE A 12 -36.51 19.07 10.55
C ILE A 12 -35.31 19.46 9.68
N ILE A 13 -35.05 20.77 9.50
CA ILE A 13 -33.90 21.24 8.72
C ILE A 13 -32.59 20.80 9.38
N SER A 14 -32.46 20.88 10.70
CA SER A 14 -31.24 20.43 11.41
C SER A 14 -30.99 18.92 11.26
N VAL A 15 -32.04 18.10 11.32
CA VAL A 15 -31.92 16.65 11.12
C VAL A 15 -31.51 16.30 9.68
N LEU A 16 -32.06 17.01 8.69
CA LEU A 16 -31.75 16.78 7.28
C LEU A 16 -30.30 17.17 6.91
N VAL A 17 -29.68 18.06 7.67
CA VAL A 17 -28.28 18.46 7.45
C VAL A 17 -27.33 17.62 8.28
N ILE A 18 -27.65 17.36 9.55
CA ILE A 18 -26.76 16.66 10.49
C ILE A 18 -26.57 15.18 10.10
N LEU A 19 -27.63 14.48 9.70
CA LEU A 19 -27.54 13.07 9.36
C LEU A 19 -26.63 12.79 8.16
N PRO A 20 -26.75 13.50 7.01
CA PRO A 20 -25.84 13.27 5.88
C PRO A 20 -24.40 13.71 6.18
N THR A 21 -24.18 14.77 6.96
CA THR A 21 -22.82 15.17 7.34
C THR A 21 -22.17 14.16 8.28
N LEU A 22 -22.91 13.63 9.24
CA LEU A 22 -22.44 12.57 10.13
C LEU A 22 -22.16 11.28 9.36
N TYR A 23 -23.05 10.90 8.43
CA TYR A 23 -22.84 9.74 7.55
C TYR A 23 -21.58 9.93 6.69
N PHE A 24 -21.38 11.10 6.09
CA PHE A 24 -20.19 11.41 5.31
C PHE A 24 -18.91 11.36 6.16
N LEU A 25 -18.92 11.93 7.38
CA LEU A 25 -17.81 11.87 8.31
C LEU A 25 -17.48 10.42 8.71
N ILE A 26 -18.49 9.60 9.02
CA ILE A 26 -18.29 8.19 9.39
C ILE A 26 -17.72 7.41 8.20
N THR A 27 -18.21 7.59 6.99
CA THR A 27 -17.69 6.91 5.80
C THR A 27 -16.27 7.37 5.44
N TYR A 28 -15.99 8.66 5.61
CA TYR A 28 -14.66 9.22 5.38
C TYR A 28 -13.63 8.68 6.38
N THR A 29 -13.96 8.63 7.68
CA THR A 29 -13.07 8.09 8.72
C THR A 29 -12.85 6.59 8.57
N ASN A 30 -13.86 5.83 8.16
CA ASN A 30 -13.72 4.40 7.90
C ASN A 30 -12.80 4.10 6.71
N LYS A 31 -12.80 4.94 5.68
CA LYS A 31 -11.89 4.79 4.53
C LYS A 31 -10.41 5.03 4.91
N SER A 32 -10.15 5.95 5.84
CA SER A 32 -8.78 6.25 6.29
C SER A 32 -8.15 5.17 7.18
N ASN A 33 -8.96 4.29 7.78
CA ASN A 33 -8.52 3.22 8.68
C ASN A 33 -8.53 1.83 8.02
N ALA A 34 -8.73 1.71 6.70
CA ALA A 34 -8.66 0.44 6.01
C ALA A 34 -7.25 -0.15 6.17
N SER A 35 -7.14 -1.28 6.84
CA SER A 35 -5.86 -1.98 6.98
C SER A 35 -5.39 -2.46 5.61
N ILE A 36 -4.17 -2.07 5.22
CA ILE A 36 -3.53 -2.63 4.02
C ILE A 36 -3.39 -4.13 4.22
N ASN A 37 -3.93 -4.90 3.28
CA ASN A 37 -3.88 -6.36 3.31
C ASN A 37 -3.63 -6.90 1.89
N LEU A 38 -2.52 -7.58 1.70
CA LEU A 38 -2.15 -8.16 0.41
C LEU A 38 -2.92 -9.47 0.18
N ASN A 39 -3.74 -9.49 -0.88
CA ASN A 39 -4.58 -10.64 -1.24
C ASN A 39 -3.83 -11.57 -2.19
N THR A 40 -3.34 -12.70 -1.66
CA THR A 40 -2.62 -13.72 -2.44
C THR A 40 -3.48 -14.87 -2.93
N THR A 41 -4.80 -14.81 -2.73
CA THR A 41 -5.74 -15.89 -3.09
C THR A 41 -6.67 -15.52 -4.25
N ASP A 42 -6.84 -14.23 -4.52
CA ASP A 42 -7.66 -13.76 -5.64
C ASP A 42 -6.83 -13.73 -6.93
N ASN A 43 -7.15 -14.64 -7.85
CA ASN A 43 -6.45 -14.77 -9.12
C ASN A 43 -6.53 -13.50 -9.99
N SER A 44 -7.62 -12.77 -9.94
CA SER A 44 -7.77 -11.52 -10.71
C SER A 44 -6.83 -10.43 -10.22
N VAL A 45 -6.66 -10.30 -8.90
CA VAL A 45 -5.71 -9.38 -8.27
C VAL A 45 -4.27 -9.76 -8.64
N ILE A 46 -3.93 -11.06 -8.61
CA ILE A 46 -2.59 -11.55 -8.94
C ILE A 46 -2.24 -11.33 -10.42
N VAL A 47 -3.16 -11.63 -11.33
CA VAL A 47 -2.95 -11.42 -12.78
C VAL A 47 -2.76 -9.93 -13.09
N ASN A 48 -3.59 -9.05 -12.53
CA ASN A 48 -3.42 -7.62 -12.67
C ASN A 48 -2.10 -7.13 -12.06
N GLY A 49 -1.78 -7.58 -10.84
CA GLY A 49 -0.52 -7.25 -10.17
C GLY A 49 0.71 -7.68 -10.97
N LYS A 50 0.68 -8.85 -11.61
CA LYS A 50 1.75 -9.31 -12.52
C LYS A 50 1.95 -8.37 -13.70
N LYS A 51 0.85 -7.90 -14.29
CA LYS A 51 0.93 -6.93 -15.39
C LYS A 51 1.54 -5.61 -14.93
N ILE A 52 1.07 -5.07 -13.81
CA ILE A 52 1.58 -3.83 -13.22
C ILE A 52 3.07 -3.97 -12.88
N TYR A 53 3.49 -5.12 -12.35
CA TYR A 53 4.90 -5.42 -12.06
C TYR A 53 5.75 -5.36 -13.33
N ALA A 54 5.31 -6.01 -14.40
CA ALA A 54 6.02 -6.00 -15.68
C ALA A 54 6.19 -4.59 -16.26
N ASP A 55 5.15 -3.78 -16.16
CA ASP A 55 5.10 -2.43 -16.74
C ASP A 55 5.89 -1.40 -15.92
N ASN A 56 6.00 -1.56 -14.59
CA ASN A 56 6.49 -0.50 -13.71
C ASN A 56 7.70 -0.89 -12.83
N CYS A 57 7.92 -2.17 -12.57
CA CYS A 57 8.90 -2.62 -11.56
C CYS A 57 10.02 -3.49 -12.15
N ALA A 58 9.68 -4.34 -13.13
CA ALA A 58 10.57 -5.37 -13.64
C ALA A 58 11.86 -4.83 -14.26
N SER A 59 11.84 -3.61 -14.81
CA SER A 59 13.03 -2.98 -15.40
C SER A 59 14.18 -2.78 -14.41
N CYS A 60 13.88 -2.61 -13.13
CA CYS A 60 14.85 -2.46 -12.06
C CYS A 60 14.94 -3.71 -11.17
N HIS A 61 13.80 -4.31 -10.81
CA HIS A 61 13.74 -5.43 -9.87
C HIS A 61 13.85 -6.81 -10.52
N GLY A 62 14.04 -6.84 -11.87
CA GLY A 62 14.16 -8.07 -12.65
C GLY A 62 12.81 -8.68 -13.03
N VAL A 63 12.75 -9.33 -14.19
CA VAL A 63 11.50 -9.95 -14.69
C VAL A 63 11.08 -11.17 -13.88
N ASN A 64 12.02 -11.81 -13.19
CA ASN A 64 11.80 -12.94 -12.28
C ASN A 64 11.92 -12.54 -10.81
N LEU A 65 11.84 -11.24 -10.49
CA LEU A 65 11.93 -10.71 -9.12
C LEU A 65 13.36 -10.77 -8.51
N GLU A 66 14.37 -11.06 -9.32
CA GLU A 66 15.75 -11.35 -8.93
C GLU A 66 16.57 -10.13 -8.48
N GLY A 67 16.08 -8.91 -8.74
CA GLY A 67 16.78 -7.67 -8.39
C GLY A 67 18.07 -7.44 -9.20
N GLN A 68 18.88 -6.52 -8.72
CA GLN A 68 20.19 -6.19 -9.30
C GLN A 68 21.34 -6.87 -8.53
N LYS A 69 22.46 -7.11 -9.24
CA LYS A 69 23.66 -7.68 -8.61
C LYS A 69 24.17 -6.79 -7.47
N ASN A 70 24.68 -7.42 -6.42
CA ASN A 70 25.26 -6.74 -5.26
C ASN A 70 24.30 -5.72 -4.59
N TRP A 71 23.00 -5.99 -4.64
CA TRP A 71 21.95 -5.09 -4.14
C TRP A 71 22.13 -4.63 -2.67
N MET A 72 22.94 -5.32 -1.87
CA MET A 72 23.29 -4.94 -0.49
C MET A 72 24.43 -3.92 -0.40
N SER A 73 25.03 -3.54 -1.52
CA SER A 73 26.17 -2.64 -1.56
C SER A 73 25.88 -1.44 -2.46
N ARG A 74 26.26 -0.24 -2.01
CA ARG A 74 26.09 0.97 -2.83
C ARG A 74 26.92 0.91 -4.08
N LEU A 75 26.37 1.45 -5.15
CA LEU A 75 27.08 1.70 -6.40
C LEU A 75 28.13 2.82 -6.22
N PRO A 76 29.08 2.97 -7.16
CA PRO A 76 30.09 4.05 -7.11
C PRO A 76 29.50 5.47 -7.05
N ASP A 77 28.28 5.67 -7.57
CA ASP A 77 27.52 6.91 -7.51
C ASP A 77 26.78 7.13 -6.18
N GLY A 78 26.90 6.17 -5.26
CA GLY A 78 26.27 6.20 -3.94
C GLY A 78 24.81 5.70 -3.89
N LEU A 79 24.21 5.33 -5.03
CA LEU A 79 22.84 4.82 -5.08
C LEU A 79 22.76 3.37 -4.62
N MET A 80 21.63 2.98 -4.02
CA MET A 80 21.34 1.58 -3.73
C MET A 80 20.73 0.89 -4.95
N PRO A 81 21.28 -0.27 -5.38
CA PRO A 81 20.65 -1.07 -6.43
C PRO A 81 19.29 -1.61 -5.99
N ALA A 82 18.43 -1.94 -6.97
CA ALA A 82 17.13 -2.51 -6.71
C ALA A 82 17.24 -3.93 -6.09
N PRO A 83 16.69 -4.16 -4.91
CA PRO A 83 16.74 -5.46 -4.24
C PRO A 83 15.85 -6.49 -4.95
N PRO A 84 16.12 -7.80 -4.76
CA PRO A 84 15.21 -8.86 -5.13
C PRO A 84 13.86 -8.77 -4.39
N HIS A 85 12.80 -9.17 -5.07
CA HIS A 85 11.47 -9.32 -4.48
C HIS A 85 11.07 -10.78 -4.26
N ASP A 86 11.92 -11.73 -4.66
CA ASP A 86 11.79 -13.15 -4.35
C ASP A 86 12.23 -13.46 -2.90
N GLU A 87 12.35 -14.74 -2.56
CA GLU A 87 12.78 -15.19 -1.22
C GLU A 87 14.24 -14.86 -0.88
N THR A 88 15.08 -14.52 -1.88
CA THR A 88 16.50 -14.16 -1.68
C THR A 88 16.68 -12.71 -1.26
N GLY A 89 15.67 -11.87 -1.47
CA GLY A 89 15.66 -10.48 -1.06
C GLY A 89 15.15 -10.28 0.37
N HIS A 90 14.86 -9.04 0.72
CA HIS A 90 14.37 -8.71 2.06
C HIS A 90 12.96 -8.10 2.09
N THR A 91 12.24 -8.05 0.98
CA THR A 91 10.89 -7.49 0.88
C THR A 91 9.94 -8.11 1.92
N TRP A 92 9.99 -9.42 2.09
CA TRP A 92 9.17 -10.17 3.03
C TRP A 92 9.47 -9.92 4.51
N HIS A 93 10.55 -9.20 4.84
CA HIS A 93 10.87 -8.76 6.20
C HIS A 93 10.04 -7.54 6.66
N HIS A 94 9.36 -6.86 5.75
CA HIS A 94 8.58 -5.67 6.03
C HIS A 94 7.08 -5.96 5.99
N PRO A 95 6.26 -5.38 6.90
CA PRO A 95 4.81 -5.60 6.90
C PRO A 95 4.14 -4.94 5.67
N ASP A 96 2.95 -5.44 5.30
CA ASP A 96 2.16 -4.96 4.16
C ASP A 96 2.07 -3.43 4.09
N ARG A 97 1.80 -2.79 5.24
CA ARG A 97 1.68 -1.33 5.32
C ARG A 97 2.99 -0.61 4.98
N TYR A 98 4.12 -1.13 5.45
CA TYR A 98 5.44 -0.57 5.12
C TYR A 98 5.69 -0.64 3.61
N LEU A 99 5.50 -1.81 3.02
CA LEU A 99 5.68 -2.04 1.58
C LEU A 99 4.80 -1.10 0.76
N PHE A 100 3.54 -0.96 1.15
CA PHE A 100 2.60 -0.05 0.50
C PHE A 100 3.07 1.41 0.57
N MET A 101 3.47 1.88 1.76
CA MET A 101 3.88 3.27 1.96
C MET A 101 5.16 3.61 1.19
N VAL A 102 6.16 2.72 1.22
CA VAL A 102 7.41 2.89 0.46
C VAL A 102 7.13 2.92 -1.05
N THR A 103 6.26 2.04 -1.55
CA THR A 103 5.90 2.05 -2.97
C THR A 103 5.16 3.32 -3.35
N LYS A 104 4.21 3.75 -2.52
CA LYS A 104 3.37 4.91 -2.82
C LYS A 104 4.14 6.23 -2.75
N TYR A 105 4.90 6.45 -1.69
CA TYR A 105 5.50 7.75 -1.39
C TYR A 105 7.01 7.80 -1.64
N GLY A 106 7.65 6.66 -1.92
CA GLY A 106 9.10 6.53 -1.97
C GLY A 106 9.71 6.30 -0.58
N ILE A 107 10.92 5.70 -0.57
CA ILE A 107 11.55 5.30 0.68
C ILE A 107 11.98 6.51 1.53
N GLU A 108 12.58 7.54 0.92
CA GLU A 108 13.07 8.73 1.63
C GLU A 108 11.94 9.49 2.33
N GLU A 109 10.82 9.71 1.63
CA GLU A 109 9.64 10.37 2.18
C GLU A 109 9.05 9.58 3.36
N PHE A 110 9.05 8.25 3.23
CA PHE A 110 8.45 7.39 4.25
C PHE A 110 9.32 7.25 5.51
N ILE A 111 10.65 7.09 5.37
CA ILE A 111 11.55 6.96 6.53
C ILE A 111 11.99 8.31 7.12
N GLY A 112 11.79 9.42 6.39
CA GLY A 112 12.18 10.75 6.84
C GLY A 112 13.69 11.01 6.80
N GLU A 113 14.46 10.18 6.10
CA GLU A 113 15.92 10.25 6.01
C GLU A 113 16.39 10.09 4.57
N LYS A 114 17.59 10.61 4.26
CA LYS A 114 18.22 10.41 2.95
C LYS A 114 18.58 8.93 2.73
N TYR A 115 18.01 8.38 1.69
CA TYR A 115 18.31 7.04 1.20
C TYR A 115 18.48 7.06 -0.31
N PRO A 116 19.66 7.48 -0.81
CA PRO A 116 19.89 7.63 -2.26
C PRO A 116 19.60 6.35 -3.02
N ASN A 117 18.62 6.41 -3.90
CA ASN A 117 18.11 5.31 -4.72
C ASN A 117 17.40 5.84 -5.96
N ASN A 118 17.10 4.98 -6.92
CA ASN A 118 16.39 5.33 -8.16
C ASN A 118 14.92 4.85 -8.16
N MET A 119 14.40 4.32 -7.05
CA MET A 119 13.00 3.88 -6.98
C MET A 119 12.08 5.11 -6.96
N PRO A 120 11.19 5.29 -7.94
CA PRO A 120 10.25 6.40 -7.95
C PRO A 120 9.13 6.19 -6.92
N ALA A 121 8.51 7.30 -6.51
CA ALA A 121 7.23 7.25 -5.81
C ALA A 121 6.10 7.03 -6.82
N TYR A 122 5.14 6.15 -6.50
CA TYR A 122 4.05 5.78 -7.42
C TYR A 122 2.71 6.44 -7.12
N LYS A 123 2.63 7.37 -6.16
CA LYS A 123 1.37 8.02 -5.72
C LYS A 123 0.57 8.69 -6.84
N ASP A 124 1.27 9.19 -7.88
CA ASP A 124 0.68 9.90 -9.01
C ASP A 124 0.63 9.02 -10.29
N VAL A 125 1.06 7.75 -10.19
CA VAL A 125 1.15 6.80 -11.30
C VAL A 125 0.20 5.62 -11.13
N LEU A 126 0.10 5.09 -9.90
CA LEU A 126 -0.70 3.92 -9.56
C LEU A 126 -1.74 4.27 -8.49
N SER A 127 -2.95 3.74 -8.64
CA SER A 127 -3.96 3.78 -7.58
C SER A 127 -3.57 2.91 -6.39
N ASP A 128 -4.25 3.09 -5.26
CA ASP A 128 -4.02 2.27 -4.05
C ASP A 128 -4.30 0.79 -4.32
N GLU A 129 -5.33 0.49 -5.10
CA GLU A 129 -5.71 -0.85 -5.52
C GLU A 129 -4.64 -1.49 -6.42
N GLU A 130 -4.03 -0.71 -7.32
CA GLU A 130 -2.94 -1.19 -8.18
C GLU A 130 -1.67 -1.45 -7.40
N ILE A 131 -1.32 -0.60 -6.43
CA ILE A 131 -0.20 -0.84 -5.51
C ILE A 131 -0.44 -2.11 -4.69
N ILE A 132 -1.66 -2.31 -4.15
CA ILE A 132 -2.02 -3.53 -3.44
C ILE A 132 -1.93 -4.75 -4.37
N ALA A 133 -2.36 -4.64 -5.62
CA ALA A 133 -2.32 -5.74 -6.58
C ALA A 133 -0.87 -6.15 -6.90
N VAL A 134 0.03 -5.22 -7.20
CA VAL A 134 1.43 -5.54 -7.50
C VAL A 134 2.14 -6.14 -6.30
N LEU A 135 1.94 -5.64 -5.09
CA LEU A 135 2.50 -6.20 -3.87
C LEU A 135 1.90 -7.59 -3.54
N SER A 136 0.62 -7.80 -3.84
CA SER A 136 -0.03 -9.12 -3.72
C SER A 136 0.56 -10.13 -4.69
N TYR A 137 0.84 -9.73 -5.93
CA TYR A 137 1.56 -10.56 -6.91
C TYR A 137 2.94 -10.96 -6.37
N ILE A 138 3.76 -10.00 -5.93
CA ILE A 138 5.08 -10.27 -5.35
C ILE A 138 4.96 -11.29 -4.20
N LYS A 139 4.09 -11.03 -3.23
CA LYS A 139 3.85 -11.93 -2.10
C LYS A 139 3.35 -13.32 -2.54
N SER A 140 2.58 -13.40 -3.63
CA SER A 140 2.05 -14.68 -4.13
C SER A 140 3.13 -15.64 -4.60
N THR A 141 4.25 -15.12 -5.09
CA THR A 141 5.39 -15.91 -5.61
C THR A 141 6.24 -16.54 -4.51
N TRP A 142 6.18 -16.01 -3.27
CA TRP A 142 7.01 -16.50 -2.18
C TRP A 142 6.68 -17.94 -1.77
N PRO A 143 7.68 -18.74 -1.38
CA PRO A 143 7.45 -20.05 -0.77
C PRO A 143 6.54 -19.97 0.45
N LYS A 144 5.81 -21.04 0.74
CA LYS A 144 4.84 -21.09 1.86
C LYS A 144 5.47 -20.64 3.18
N LYS A 145 6.69 -21.10 3.49
CA LYS A 145 7.41 -20.74 4.71
C LYS A 145 7.66 -19.24 4.83
N ILE A 146 8.01 -18.58 3.72
CA ILE A 146 8.25 -17.13 3.68
C ILE A 146 6.95 -16.37 3.88
N LYS A 147 5.84 -16.81 3.24
CA LYS A 147 4.51 -16.22 3.49
C LYS A 147 4.08 -16.32 4.94
N GLU A 148 4.34 -17.44 5.61
CA GLU A 148 4.03 -17.63 7.03
C GLU A 148 4.83 -16.67 7.92
N ILE A 149 6.13 -16.51 7.66
CA ILE A 149 6.98 -15.55 8.38
C ILE A 149 6.44 -14.12 8.19
N HIS A 150 6.19 -13.72 6.95
CA HIS A 150 5.66 -12.40 6.63
C HIS A 150 4.28 -12.14 7.29
N ASN A 151 3.38 -13.12 7.31
CA ASN A 151 2.09 -13.00 7.98
C ASN A 151 2.26 -12.80 9.50
N ASN A 152 3.25 -13.43 10.11
CA ASN A 152 3.59 -13.20 11.52
C ASN A 152 4.13 -11.78 11.77
N ILE A 153 4.93 -11.23 10.84
CA ILE A 153 5.39 -9.83 10.89
C ILE A 153 4.18 -8.89 10.81
N ASN A 154 3.27 -9.10 9.86
CA ASN A 154 2.04 -8.32 9.73
C ASN A 154 1.19 -8.33 10.99
N SER A 155 1.02 -9.49 11.62
CA SER A 155 0.21 -9.61 12.85
C SER A 155 0.78 -8.82 14.03
N ARG A 156 2.11 -8.70 14.10
CA ARG A 156 2.81 -7.93 15.15
C ARG A 156 2.77 -6.42 14.88
N SER A 157 2.83 -6.00 13.61
CA SER A 157 2.83 -4.57 13.24
C SER A 157 1.46 -3.90 13.38
N ARG A 158 0.38 -4.67 13.57
CA ARG A 158 -0.99 -4.18 13.77
C ARG A 158 -1.35 -3.96 15.25
N ARG A 159 -0.47 -4.31 16.19
CA ARG A 159 -0.64 -4.10 17.63
C ARG A 159 -0.07 -2.75 18.06
#